data_d330c62fe176f0aa269be6562595c9db
#
_entry.id   d330c62fe176f0aa269be6562595c9db
#
_cell.length_a   1.000
_cell.length_b   1.000
_cell.length_c   1.000
_cell.angle_alpha   90.00
_cell.angle_beta   90.00
_cell.angle_gamma   90.00
#
_symmetry.space_group_name_H-M   'P 1'
#
loop_
_entity.id
_entity.type
_entity.pdbx_description
1 polymer ?
#
loop_
_entity_poly.entity_id
_entity_poly.type
_entity_poly.pdbx_seq_one_letter_code
_entity_poly.pdbx_strand_id
1 'polypeptide(L)'
;MSTVDNPHDSVVRQTLGRPEVAAGYFRYNLPKDLLDHLDLATLERVQDSFVDPELHPSASDLLFTVDYLSQGDAEDEQKKLLLYLLLEHKSYPDRLTLFQLLRYMVRIWERHCMENRKTSMLPPVYPMILYHGRRSWPYPLNFQSLFSVQEQTVLRHLPEFSPVLHDVARSDDQEISGETAARTLLLVLKYIFRPDLAERLPDLLVQAQTLLTDENGREIMFTLLYYLTEGTGKVDEKTLSTALDQAVPGGDTMKSFLKKYFDQGRQEGHQEGRQEGRQEGRQEGRLEGEIRLLLRQLRRRFGQLPGWTEERLRQASSAMLETWSERILTASTLDEVFSEQGKTRS
;
A
#
# COMPACT_ATOMS: atom_id res chain seq x y z
N MET A 1 -4.54 -10.45 11.75
CA MET A 1 -4.08 -9.05 11.83
C MET A 1 -4.09 -8.52 10.41
N SER A 2 -5.08 -7.70 10.05
CA SER A 2 -5.08 -7.00 8.77
C SER A 2 -3.87 -6.07 8.75
N THR A 3 -3.01 -6.23 7.76
CA THR A 3 -1.95 -5.28 7.47
C THR A 3 -2.62 -3.92 7.22
N VAL A 4 -2.44 -2.98 8.14
CA VAL A 4 -2.82 -1.58 7.90
C VAL A 4 -2.05 -1.17 6.66
N ASP A 5 -2.75 -0.97 5.55
CA ASP A 5 -2.13 -0.50 4.30
C ASP A 5 -1.40 0.82 4.60
N ASN A 6 -0.10 0.86 4.30
CA ASN A 6 0.69 2.07 4.45
C ASN A 6 0.05 3.15 3.54
N PRO A 7 -0.41 4.29 4.08
CA PRO A 7 -1.12 5.30 3.28
C PRO A 7 -0.28 5.82 2.11
N HIS A 8 1.05 5.83 2.25
CA HIS A 8 1.96 6.24 1.19
C HIS A 8 1.93 5.27 0.00
N ASP A 9 1.86 3.97 0.28
CA ASP A 9 1.80 2.92 -0.75
C ASP A 9 0.41 2.93 -1.42
N SER A 10 -0.63 3.11 -0.62
CA SER A 10 -2.02 3.15 -1.09
C SER A 10 -2.24 4.29 -2.08
N VAL A 11 -1.81 5.52 -1.78
CA VAL A 11 -2.00 6.68 -2.68
C VAL A 11 -1.25 6.50 -4.00
N VAL A 12 -0.01 5.99 -3.97
CA VAL A 12 0.78 5.73 -5.18
C VAL A 12 0.10 4.66 -6.03
N ARG A 13 -0.32 3.55 -5.41
CA ARG A 13 -1.00 2.45 -6.10
C ARG A 13 -2.34 2.86 -6.71
N GLN A 14 -3.15 3.64 -6.01
CA GLN A 14 -4.45 4.10 -6.50
C GLN A 14 -4.32 5.16 -7.60
N THR A 15 -3.26 5.96 -7.59
CA THR A 15 -3.05 7.03 -8.57
C THR A 15 -2.20 6.55 -9.76
N LEU A 16 -0.94 6.13 -9.54
CA LEU A 16 -0.07 5.64 -10.61
C LEU A 16 -0.42 4.23 -11.09
N GLY A 17 -1.27 3.48 -10.36
CA GLY A 17 -1.80 2.21 -10.84
C GLY A 17 -2.77 2.33 -12.02
N ARG A 18 -3.20 3.54 -12.37
CA ARG A 18 -4.02 3.84 -13.55
C ARG A 18 -3.12 4.00 -14.76
N PRO A 19 -3.29 3.19 -15.83
CA PRO A 19 -2.37 3.22 -16.98
C PRO A 19 -2.20 4.60 -17.62
N GLU A 20 -3.27 5.38 -17.72
CA GLU A 20 -3.25 6.73 -18.27
C GLU A 20 -2.39 7.70 -17.42
N VAL A 21 -2.47 7.60 -16.09
CA VAL A 21 -1.65 8.41 -15.17
C VAL A 21 -0.20 7.95 -15.19
N ALA A 22 0.01 6.62 -15.21
CA ALA A 22 1.35 6.04 -15.33
C ALA A 22 2.02 6.42 -16.66
N ALA A 23 1.29 6.40 -17.78
CA ALA A 23 1.81 6.86 -19.08
C ALA A 23 2.25 8.33 -19.01
N GLY A 24 1.44 9.19 -18.36
CA GLY A 24 1.79 10.58 -18.11
C GLY A 24 3.01 10.73 -17.19
N TYR A 25 3.20 9.85 -16.21
CA TYR A 25 4.40 9.81 -15.39
C TYR A 25 5.64 9.36 -16.20
N PHE A 26 5.55 8.24 -16.91
CA PHE A 26 6.67 7.67 -17.66
C PHE A 26 7.15 8.58 -18.78
N ARG A 27 6.24 9.28 -19.48
CA ARG A 27 6.58 10.22 -20.56
C ARG A 27 7.58 11.30 -20.14
N TYR A 28 7.58 11.70 -18.89
CA TYR A 28 8.42 12.76 -18.36
C TYR A 28 9.60 12.27 -17.52
N ASN A 29 9.55 11.02 -17.04
CA ASN A 29 10.51 10.50 -16.07
C ASN A 29 11.36 9.34 -16.60
N LEU A 30 11.10 8.85 -17.81
CA LEU A 30 11.99 7.92 -18.51
C LEU A 30 12.99 8.68 -19.38
N PRO A 31 14.20 8.11 -19.61
CA PRO A 31 15.17 8.65 -20.56
C PRO A 31 14.58 8.75 -21.97
N LYS A 32 14.95 9.81 -22.68
CA LYS A 32 14.39 10.08 -24.00
C LYS A 32 14.72 8.98 -25.02
N ASP A 33 15.93 8.45 -24.97
CA ASP A 33 16.38 7.35 -25.84
C ASP A 33 15.54 6.07 -25.63
N LEU A 34 15.06 5.83 -24.42
CA LEU A 34 14.12 4.73 -24.17
C LEU A 34 12.71 5.09 -24.68
N LEU A 35 12.23 6.32 -24.40
CA LEU A 35 10.88 6.76 -24.81
C LEU A 35 10.69 6.73 -26.32
N ASP A 36 11.73 7.01 -27.10
CA ASP A 36 11.68 6.99 -28.58
C ASP A 36 11.39 5.57 -29.13
N HIS A 37 11.53 4.54 -28.28
CA HIS A 37 11.22 3.14 -28.60
C HIS A 37 9.95 2.61 -27.91
N LEU A 38 9.25 3.41 -27.11
CA LEU A 38 8.06 2.94 -26.39
C LEU A 38 6.76 3.47 -27.00
N ASP A 39 5.79 2.60 -27.19
CA ASP A 39 4.43 3.00 -27.47
C ASP A 39 3.63 3.07 -26.16
N LEU A 40 3.66 4.24 -25.48
CA LEU A 40 2.97 4.43 -24.21
C LEU A 40 1.44 4.33 -24.33
N ALA A 41 0.85 4.31 -25.55
CA ALA A 41 -0.57 4.06 -25.73
C ALA A 41 -0.95 2.59 -25.46
N THR A 42 0.03 1.68 -25.51
CA THR A 42 -0.13 0.25 -25.22
C THR A 42 0.17 -0.11 -23.76
N LEU A 43 0.40 0.90 -22.89
CA LEU A 43 0.73 0.68 -21.49
C LEU A 43 -0.44 -0.01 -20.77
N GLU A 44 -0.18 -1.18 -20.21
CA GLU A 44 -1.15 -1.94 -19.43
C GLU A 44 -0.61 -2.29 -18.07
N ARG A 45 -1.43 -2.17 -17.03
CA ARG A 45 -1.08 -2.61 -15.69
C ARG A 45 -1.20 -4.13 -15.57
N VAL A 46 -0.14 -4.77 -15.09
CA VAL A 46 -0.17 -6.19 -14.72
C VAL A 46 -0.82 -6.32 -13.34
N GLN A 47 -1.85 -7.17 -13.22
CA GLN A 47 -2.58 -7.34 -11.95
C GLN A 47 -1.74 -8.03 -10.88
N ASP A 48 -1.94 -7.65 -9.62
CA ASP A 48 -1.14 -8.06 -8.44
C ASP A 48 -1.21 -9.57 -8.11
N SER A 49 -2.20 -10.30 -8.62
CA SER A 49 -2.33 -11.77 -8.44
C SER A 49 -1.19 -12.60 -9.04
N PHE A 50 -0.19 -11.92 -9.61
CA PHE A 50 0.93 -12.50 -10.32
C PHE A 50 2.23 -12.58 -9.52
N VAL A 51 2.27 -11.96 -8.34
CA VAL A 51 3.40 -12.05 -7.43
C VAL A 51 3.08 -13.12 -6.39
N ASP A 52 4.05 -13.98 -6.09
CA ASP A 52 3.98 -15.12 -5.18
C ASP A 52 3.21 -14.79 -3.88
N PRO A 53 2.21 -15.61 -3.47
CA PRO A 53 1.51 -15.44 -2.20
C PRO A 53 2.42 -15.50 -0.96
N GLU A 54 3.60 -16.13 -1.05
CA GLU A 54 4.61 -16.18 0.03
C GLU A 54 5.48 -14.92 0.11
N LEU A 55 5.58 -14.18 -0.98
CA LEU A 55 6.04 -12.82 -0.96
C LEU A 55 4.79 -11.98 -0.70
N HIS A 56 4.57 -11.58 0.55
CA HIS A 56 3.63 -10.48 0.80
C HIS A 56 3.96 -9.41 -0.23
N PRO A 57 3.07 -9.10 -1.21
CA PRO A 57 3.33 -7.98 -2.09
C PRO A 57 3.55 -6.81 -1.15
N SER A 58 4.72 -6.19 -1.20
CA SER A 58 4.80 -4.87 -0.61
C SER A 58 3.73 -4.11 -1.39
N ALA A 59 2.77 -3.51 -0.71
CA ALA A 59 1.58 -2.91 -1.31
C ALA A 59 1.91 -1.76 -2.30
N SER A 60 3.19 -1.54 -2.56
CA SER A 60 3.77 -0.39 -3.25
C SER A 60 4.28 -0.65 -4.66
N ASP A 61 4.38 -1.93 -5.11
CA ASP A 61 5.00 -2.22 -6.40
C ASP A 61 3.98 -2.14 -7.53
N LEU A 62 4.34 -1.44 -8.59
CA LEU A 62 3.54 -1.33 -9.81
C LEU A 62 4.30 -1.95 -10.98
N LEU A 63 3.66 -2.88 -11.65
CA LEU A 63 4.19 -3.53 -12.84
C LEU A 63 3.31 -3.20 -14.05
N PHE A 64 3.97 -2.75 -15.11
CA PHE A 64 3.31 -2.46 -16.38
C PHE A 64 3.98 -3.20 -17.51
N THR A 65 3.22 -3.51 -18.53
CA THR A 65 3.69 -3.94 -19.84
C THR A 65 3.51 -2.82 -20.85
N VAL A 66 4.45 -2.71 -21.77
CA VAL A 66 4.40 -1.72 -22.85
C VAL A 66 5.08 -2.30 -24.09
N ASP A 67 4.62 -1.93 -25.27
CA ASP A 67 5.26 -2.32 -26.50
C ASP A 67 6.56 -1.54 -26.70
N TYR A 68 7.63 -2.28 -26.96
CA TYR A 68 8.94 -1.76 -27.33
C TYR A 68 9.18 -1.98 -28.82
N LEU A 69 9.42 -0.91 -29.54
CA LEU A 69 9.66 -0.91 -30.99
C LEU A 69 11.17 -1.02 -31.24
N SER A 70 11.63 -2.22 -31.50
CA SER A 70 13.02 -2.46 -31.90
C SER A 70 13.17 -2.23 -33.40
N GLN A 71 14.27 -1.57 -33.81
CA GLN A 71 14.65 -1.55 -35.21
C GLN A 71 15.07 -2.99 -35.59
N GLY A 72 14.34 -3.58 -36.53
CA GLY A 72 14.69 -4.88 -37.09
C GLY A 72 15.93 -4.77 -38.00
N ASP A 73 16.60 -5.92 -38.23
CA ASP A 73 17.79 -5.99 -39.15
C ASP A 73 17.40 -5.74 -40.62
N ALA A 74 16.14 -5.65 -40.98
CA ALA A 74 15.63 -5.25 -42.29
C ALA A 74 14.88 -3.93 -42.21
N GLU A 75 15.11 -3.03 -43.13
CA GLU A 75 14.61 -1.64 -43.17
C GLU A 75 13.09 -1.46 -43.08
N ASP A 76 12.30 -2.53 -43.03
CA ASP A 76 10.82 -2.50 -43.07
C ASP A 76 10.09 -3.29 -41.97
N GLU A 77 10.79 -3.97 -41.02
CA GLU A 77 10.11 -4.69 -39.95
C GLU A 77 10.43 -4.11 -38.57
N GLN A 78 9.56 -3.27 -38.05
CA GLN A 78 9.55 -2.95 -36.62
C GLN A 78 9.15 -4.19 -35.83
N LYS A 79 10.11 -4.76 -35.11
CA LYS A 79 9.83 -5.89 -34.23
C LYS A 79 9.24 -5.40 -32.93
N LYS A 80 7.98 -5.75 -32.67
CA LYS A 80 7.27 -5.43 -31.43
C LYS A 80 7.71 -6.41 -30.33
N LEU A 81 8.33 -5.88 -29.28
CA LEU A 81 8.74 -6.62 -28.10
C LEU A 81 7.97 -6.12 -26.88
N LEU A 82 7.72 -7.00 -25.92
CA LEU A 82 7.12 -6.63 -24.66
C LEU A 82 8.22 -6.20 -23.68
N LEU A 83 8.11 -4.97 -23.16
CA LEU A 83 8.94 -4.46 -22.07
C LEU A 83 8.12 -4.39 -20.78
N TYR A 84 8.71 -4.80 -19.67
CA TYR A 84 8.12 -4.60 -18.35
C TYR A 84 8.74 -3.36 -17.68
N LEU A 85 7.86 -2.43 -17.24
CA LEU A 85 8.24 -1.29 -16.40
C LEU A 85 7.88 -1.65 -14.95
N LEU A 86 8.90 -1.85 -14.12
CA LEU A 86 8.75 -2.17 -12.69
C LEU A 86 9.03 -0.93 -11.87
N LEU A 87 8.00 -0.36 -11.23
CA LEU A 87 8.10 0.81 -10.37
C LEU A 87 7.95 0.41 -8.90
N GLU A 88 9.06 0.46 -8.18
CA GLU A 88 9.13 0.28 -6.73
C GLU A 88 8.95 1.62 -6.03
N HIS A 89 7.96 1.74 -5.15
CA HIS A 89 7.75 2.94 -4.35
C HIS A 89 8.35 2.80 -2.96
N LYS A 90 9.03 3.85 -2.48
CA LYS A 90 9.64 3.90 -1.14
C LYS A 90 9.41 5.25 -0.46
N SER A 91 8.86 5.21 0.76
CA SER A 91 8.74 6.37 1.67
C SER A 91 9.87 6.46 2.68
N TYR A 92 10.69 5.42 2.80
CA TYR A 92 11.91 5.37 3.60
C TYR A 92 13.01 4.62 2.84
N PRO A 93 14.31 4.93 3.09
CA PRO A 93 15.38 4.26 2.39
C PRO A 93 15.63 2.86 2.98
N ASP A 94 15.70 1.86 2.11
CA ASP A 94 16.07 0.49 2.46
C ASP A 94 17.23 0.02 1.57
N ARG A 95 18.31 -0.42 2.20
CA ARG A 95 19.51 -0.90 1.50
C ARG A 95 19.23 -2.13 0.64
N LEU A 96 18.26 -2.96 1.05
CA LEU A 96 17.92 -4.19 0.34
C LEU A 96 16.88 -4.00 -0.76
N THR A 97 16.48 -2.77 -1.08
CA THR A 97 15.55 -2.48 -2.20
C THR A 97 16.05 -3.06 -3.53
N LEU A 98 17.37 -3.02 -3.79
CA LEU A 98 17.93 -3.61 -5.02
C LEU A 98 17.76 -5.14 -5.04
N PHE A 99 17.90 -5.80 -3.89
CA PHE A 99 17.63 -7.24 -3.79
C PHE A 99 16.15 -7.56 -3.98
N GLN A 100 15.26 -6.73 -3.45
CA GLN A 100 13.83 -6.85 -3.67
C GLN A 100 13.48 -6.71 -5.17
N LEU A 101 14.04 -5.71 -5.86
CA LEU A 101 13.87 -5.55 -7.31
C LEU A 101 14.35 -6.79 -8.09
N LEU A 102 15.51 -7.36 -7.75
CA LEU A 102 16.00 -8.58 -8.40
C LEU A 102 15.01 -9.74 -8.22
N ARG A 103 14.46 -9.93 -7.02
CA ARG A 103 13.46 -10.96 -6.76
C ARG A 103 12.23 -10.79 -7.65
N TYR A 104 11.73 -9.56 -7.82
CA TYR A 104 10.61 -9.28 -8.72
C TYR A 104 10.97 -9.55 -10.19
N MET A 105 12.14 -9.12 -10.65
CA MET A 105 12.59 -9.39 -12.02
C MET A 105 12.65 -10.91 -12.29
N VAL A 106 13.21 -11.69 -11.35
CA VAL A 106 13.26 -13.16 -11.46
C VAL A 106 11.85 -13.75 -11.54
N ARG A 107 10.91 -13.29 -10.71
CA ARG A 107 9.51 -13.77 -10.74
C ARG A 107 8.79 -13.43 -12.05
N ILE A 108 9.02 -12.26 -12.61
CA ILE A 108 8.49 -11.88 -13.93
C ILE A 108 9.00 -12.86 -14.99
N TRP A 109 10.30 -13.18 -14.98
CA TRP A 109 10.90 -14.12 -15.94
C TRP A 109 10.43 -15.55 -15.74
N GLU A 110 10.36 -16.05 -14.49
CA GLU A 110 9.82 -17.37 -14.18
C GLU A 110 8.42 -17.57 -14.76
N ARG A 111 7.56 -16.57 -14.50
CA ARG A 111 6.21 -16.56 -15.02
C ARG A 111 6.19 -16.55 -16.55
N HIS A 112 6.96 -15.67 -17.17
CA HIS A 112 7.05 -15.61 -18.63
C HIS A 112 7.44 -16.97 -19.20
N CYS A 113 8.38 -17.68 -18.59
CA CYS A 113 8.78 -19.03 -18.99
C CYS A 113 7.66 -20.07 -18.80
N MET A 114 6.87 -19.94 -17.73
CA MET A 114 5.73 -20.85 -17.48
C MET A 114 4.62 -20.68 -18.52
N GLU A 115 4.31 -19.42 -18.86
CA GLU A 115 3.28 -19.06 -19.84
C GLU A 115 3.73 -19.35 -21.28
N ASN A 116 5.03 -19.19 -21.56
CA ASN A 116 5.64 -19.34 -22.88
C ASN A 116 6.66 -20.48 -22.90
N ARG A 117 6.22 -21.72 -22.73
CA ARG A 117 7.08 -22.90 -22.61
C ARG A 117 8.10 -23.13 -23.75
N LYS A 118 7.89 -22.49 -24.90
CA LYS A 118 8.80 -22.59 -26.06
C LYS A 118 9.73 -21.39 -26.20
N THR A 119 9.65 -20.42 -25.30
CA THR A 119 10.52 -19.24 -25.37
C THR A 119 11.95 -19.62 -25.07
N SER A 120 12.86 -19.02 -25.80
CA SER A 120 14.31 -19.10 -25.56
C SER A 120 14.89 -17.77 -25.09
N MET A 121 14.04 -16.75 -24.91
CA MET A 121 14.45 -15.38 -24.55
C MET A 121 13.57 -14.86 -23.43
N LEU A 122 14.17 -14.09 -22.53
CA LEU A 122 13.47 -13.43 -21.45
C LEU A 122 13.06 -12.01 -21.90
N PRO A 123 11.88 -11.53 -21.48
CA PRO A 123 11.48 -10.16 -21.75
C PRO A 123 12.35 -9.19 -20.94
N PRO A 124 12.71 -8.02 -21.50
CA PRO A 124 13.41 -6.99 -20.74
C PRO A 124 12.51 -6.46 -19.61
N VAL A 125 13.12 -6.20 -18.46
CA VAL A 125 12.49 -5.54 -17.30
C VAL A 125 13.27 -4.28 -17.00
N TYR A 126 12.58 -3.13 -16.94
CA TYR A 126 13.15 -1.84 -16.63
C TYR A 126 12.80 -1.43 -15.20
N PRO A 127 13.71 -1.60 -14.23
CA PRO A 127 13.43 -1.32 -12.83
C PRO A 127 13.60 0.16 -12.51
N MET A 128 12.64 0.73 -11.79
CA MET A 128 12.63 2.10 -11.30
C MET A 128 12.32 2.15 -9.81
N ILE A 129 12.85 3.14 -9.11
CA ILE A 129 12.54 3.46 -7.71
C ILE A 129 11.93 4.86 -7.67
N LEU A 130 10.70 4.98 -7.20
CA LEU A 130 10.07 6.25 -6.84
C LEU A 130 10.25 6.46 -5.33
N TYR A 131 11.06 7.44 -4.95
CA TYR A 131 11.39 7.72 -3.56
C TYR A 131 10.95 9.11 -3.15
N HIS A 132 10.30 9.23 -1.98
CA HIS A 132 9.87 10.50 -1.40
C HIS A 132 10.14 10.62 0.10
N GLY A 133 11.20 10.00 0.61
CA GLY A 133 11.54 10.03 2.04
C GLY A 133 11.91 11.41 2.58
N ARG A 134 12.06 11.50 3.91
CA ARG A 134 12.43 12.74 4.61
C ARG A 134 13.82 13.28 4.24
N ARG A 135 14.72 12.40 3.79
CA ARG A 135 16.08 12.72 3.35
C ARG A 135 16.29 12.08 1.99
N SER A 136 17.31 12.53 1.27
CA SER A 136 17.71 11.91 0.02
C SER A 136 18.02 10.44 0.15
N TRP A 137 17.86 9.72 -0.93
CA TRP A 137 18.27 8.31 -1.00
C TRP A 137 19.78 8.17 -0.70
N PRO A 138 20.16 7.40 0.34
CA PRO A 138 21.55 7.39 0.81
C PRO A 138 22.37 6.23 0.26
N TYR A 139 21.78 5.28 -0.47
CA TYR A 139 22.47 4.05 -0.89
C TYR A 139 22.89 4.08 -2.35
N PRO A 140 24.00 3.41 -2.72
CA PRO A 140 24.34 3.19 -4.11
C PRO A 140 23.24 2.44 -4.86
N LEU A 141 23.11 2.72 -6.17
CA LEU A 141 22.11 2.08 -7.03
C LEU A 141 22.66 0.89 -7.81
N ASN A 142 23.95 0.63 -7.75
CA ASN A 142 24.55 -0.55 -8.37
C ASN A 142 24.31 -1.79 -7.48
N PHE A 143 23.75 -2.86 -8.06
CA PHE A 143 23.41 -4.08 -7.33
C PHE A 143 24.61 -4.73 -6.66
N GLN A 144 25.79 -4.69 -7.30
CA GLN A 144 27.01 -5.25 -6.74
C GLN A 144 27.48 -4.57 -5.45
N SER A 145 26.99 -3.35 -5.16
CA SER A 145 27.27 -2.65 -3.89
C SER A 145 26.69 -3.36 -2.66
N LEU A 146 25.80 -4.32 -2.83
CA LEU A 146 25.24 -5.13 -1.72
C LEU A 146 26.21 -6.18 -1.20
N PHE A 147 27.22 -6.56 -1.98
CA PHE A 147 28.18 -7.59 -1.58
C PHE A 147 29.34 -7.00 -0.77
N SER A 148 29.86 -7.79 0.15
CA SER A 148 31.02 -7.43 0.97
C SER A 148 32.34 -7.55 0.20
N VAL A 149 32.33 -8.23 -0.96
CA VAL A 149 33.48 -8.49 -1.82
C VAL A 149 33.54 -7.41 -2.89
N GLN A 150 34.74 -6.85 -3.13
CA GLN A 150 34.97 -5.81 -4.15
C GLN A 150 35.93 -6.26 -5.26
N GLU A 151 36.45 -7.47 -5.17
CA GLU A 151 37.36 -8.05 -6.16
C GLU A 151 36.62 -8.37 -7.47
N GLN A 152 37.07 -7.79 -8.57
CA GLN A 152 36.50 -7.98 -9.90
C GLN A 152 36.46 -9.45 -10.35
N THR A 153 37.39 -10.28 -9.84
CA THR A 153 37.40 -11.73 -10.09
C THR A 153 36.16 -12.45 -9.57
N VAL A 154 35.52 -11.89 -8.54
CA VAL A 154 34.26 -12.41 -7.95
C VAL A 154 33.07 -11.67 -8.54
N LEU A 155 33.12 -10.33 -8.57
CA LEU A 155 31.99 -9.49 -8.99
C LEU A 155 31.50 -9.83 -10.39
N ARG A 156 32.40 -10.16 -11.33
CA ARG A 156 32.04 -10.55 -12.71
C ARG A 156 31.12 -11.79 -12.82
N HIS A 157 30.98 -12.56 -11.74
CA HIS A 157 30.11 -13.75 -11.67
C HIS A 157 28.78 -13.47 -10.97
N LEU A 158 28.59 -12.24 -10.47
CA LEU A 158 27.39 -11.83 -9.77
C LEU A 158 26.49 -11.00 -10.67
N PRO A 159 25.18 -10.98 -10.43
CA PRO A 159 24.25 -10.10 -11.16
C PRO A 159 24.70 -8.63 -11.09
N GLU A 160 24.50 -7.91 -12.17
CA GLU A 160 24.74 -6.48 -12.24
C GLU A 160 23.58 -5.79 -12.93
N PHE A 161 23.00 -4.81 -12.25
CA PHE A 161 22.03 -3.88 -12.79
C PHE A 161 21.94 -2.65 -11.90
N SER A 162 21.38 -1.58 -12.44
CA SER A 162 21.11 -0.34 -11.71
C SER A 162 19.71 0.14 -12.09
N PRO A 163 18.79 0.29 -11.10
CA PRO A 163 17.50 0.90 -11.36
C PRO A 163 17.63 2.41 -11.57
N VAL A 164 16.66 3.00 -12.25
CA VAL A 164 16.52 4.46 -12.29
C VAL A 164 15.88 4.92 -10.98
N LEU A 165 16.52 5.88 -10.31
CA LEU A 165 15.99 6.53 -9.11
C LEU A 165 15.33 7.85 -9.46
N HIS A 166 14.04 7.97 -9.12
CA HIS A 166 13.35 9.25 -9.08
C HIS A 166 13.19 9.66 -7.60
N ASP A 167 14.14 10.47 -7.10
CA ASP A 167 14.12 11.02 -5.73
C ASP A 167 13.35 12.34 -5.71
N VAL A 168 12.05 12.26 -5.49
CA VAL A 168 11.14 13.43 -5.46
C VAL A 168 11.46 14.38 -4.31
N ALA A 169 12.04 13.87 -3.20
CA ALA A 169 12.36 14.69 -2.03
C ALA A 169 13.37 15.80 -2.34
N ARG A 170 14.22 15.60 -3.37
CA ARG A 170 15.30 16.55 -3.78
C ARG A 170 14.96 17.40 -4.97
N SER A 171 14.08 16.93 -5.84
CA SER A 171 13.76 17.64 -7.08
C SER A 171 13.19 19.02 -6.79
N ASP A 172 13.55 20.03 -7.55
CA ASP A 172 12.86 21.31 -7.52
C ASP A 172 11.44 21.14 -8.10
N ASP A 173 10.48 22.01 -7.69
CA ASP A 173 9.09 21.89 -8.17
C ASP A 173 8.98 22.04 -9.69
N GLN A 174 9.91 22.76 -10.31
CA GLN A 174 10.00 22.95 -11.75
C GLN A 174 10.54 21.69 -12.46
N GLU A 175 11.34 20.88 -11.78
CA GLU A 175 11.90 19.62 -12.28
C GLU A 175 10.88 18.48 -12.15
N ILE A 176 9.94 18.58 -11.20
CA ILE A 176 8.86 17.60 -11.04
C ILE A 176 7.92 17.74 -12.24
N SER A 177 8.08 16.83 -13.19
CA SER A 177 7.36 16.81 -14.45
C SER A 177 6.40 15.64 -14.52
N GLY A 178 5.33 15.80 -15.29
CA GLY A 178 4.28 14.81 -15.47
C GLY A 178 3.00 15.46 -15.98
N GLU A 179 2.09 14.67 -16.48
CA GLU A 179 0.72 15.15 -16.70
C GLU A 179 0.07 15.46 -15.35
N THR A 180 -0.99 16.26 -15.36
CA THR A 180 -1.55 16.90 -14.13
C THR A 180 -1.69 15.95 -12.95
N ALA A 181 -2.27 14.76 -13.15
CA ALA A 181 -2.50 13.79 -12.08
C ALA A 181 -1.19 13.27 -11.48
N ALA A 182 -0.26 12.82 -12.33
CA ALA A 182 1.05 12.33 -11.92
C ALA A 182 1.86 13.43 -11.22
N ARG A 183 1.90 14.63 -11.79
CA ARG A 183 2.61 15.76 -11.22
C ARG A 183 2.05 16.19 -9.87
N THR A 184 0.72 16.24 -9.72
CA THR A 184 0.08 16.57 -8.45
C THR A 184 0.42 15.55 -7.38
N LEU A 185 0.35 14.23 -7.70
CA LEU A 185 0.78 13.18 -6.78
C LEU A 185 2.23 13.39 -6.33
N LEU A 186 3.17 13.58 -7.27
CA LEU A 186 4.59 13.75 -6.96
C LEU A 186 4.84 14.96 -6.04
N LEU A 187 4.18 16.07 -6.27
CA LEU A 187 4.26 17.25 -5.40
C LEU A 187 3.68 16.98 -4.02
N VAL A 188 2.54 16.31 -3.92
CA VAL A 188 1.96 15.90 -2.63
C VAL A 188 2.94 14.98 -1.89
N LEU A 189 3.51 13.98 -2.54
CA LEU A 189 4.53 13.08 -1.96
C LEU A 189 5.79 13.84 -1.50
N LYS A 190 6.25 14.84 -2.26
CA LYS A 190 7.39 15.69 -1.89
C LYS A 190 7.13 16.46 -0.59
N TYR A 191 5.94 17.06 -0.47
CA TYR A 191 5.64 17.95 0.63
C TYR A 191 5.10 17.25 1.89
N ILE A 192 4.65 16.00 1.81
CA ILE A 192 3.99 15.30 2.92
C ILE A 192 4.84 15.20 4.19
N PHE A 193 6.17 15.14 4.06
CA PHE A 193 7.10 15.11 5.18
C PHE A 193 7.71 16.47 5.53
N ARG A 194 7.36 17.52 4.79
CA ARG A 194 7.93 18.85 4.97
C ARG A 194 7.06 19.71 5.89
N PRO A 195 7.68 20.58 6.69
CA PRO A 195 6.95 21.48 7.60
C PRO A 195 6.13 22.55 6.86
N ASP A 196 6.53 22.88 5.63
CA ASP A 196 5.90 23.90 4.77
C ASP A 196 4.73 23.37 3.93
N LEU A 197 4.24 22.14 4.20
CA LEU A 197 3.11 21.54 3.48
C LEU A 197 1.88 22.46 3.46
N ALA A 198 1.49 23.00 4.63
CA ALA A 198 0.31 23.86 4.74
C ALA A 198 0.42 25.14 3.89
N GLU A 199 1.61 25.71 3.79
CA GLU A 199 1.89 26.90 2.98
C GLU A 199 1.83 26.61 1.48
N ARG A 200 2.12 25.35 1.08
CA ARG A 200 2.11 24.90 -0.31
C ARG A 200 0.75 24.38 -0.80
N LEU A 201 -0.17 24.12 0.12
CA LEU A 201 -1.50 23.61 -0.25
C LEU A 201 -2.25 24.49 -1.26
N PRO A 202 -2.25 25.85 -1.16
CA PRO A 202 -2.90 26.69 -2.16
C PRO A 202 -2.40 26.41 -3.59
N ASP A 203 -1.08 26.35 -3.78
CA ASP A 203 -0.47 26.11 -5.09
C ASP A 203 -0.80 24.70 -5.61
N LEU A 204 -0.79 23.69 -4.72
CA LEU A 204 -1.16 22.32 -5.06
C LEU A 204 -2.64 22.23 -5.49
N LEU A 205 -3.53 22.92 -4.80
CA LEU A 205 -4.96 22.95 -5.13
C LEU A 205 -5.23 23.65 -6.46
N VAL A 206 -4.52 24.74 -6.77
CA VAL A 206 -4.60 25.42 -8.08
C VAL A 206 -4.22 24.45 -9.21
N GLN A 207 -3.11 23.75 -9.06
CA GLN A 207 -2.66 22.78 -10.09
C GLN A 207 -3.63 21.62 -10.24
N ALA A 208 -4.15 21.12 -9.12
CA ALA A 208 -5.08 19.99 -9.11
C ALA A 208 -6.48 20.34 -9.60
N GLN A 209 -6.83 21.62 -9.74
CA GLN A 209 -8.16 22.06 -10.14
C GLN A 209 -8.62 21.46 -11.49
N THR A 210 -7.69 21.28 -12.43
CA THR A 210 -7.98 20.69 -13.73
C THR A 210 -8.41 19.22 -13.65
N LEU A 211 -8.06 18.51 -12.57
CA LEU A 211 -8.52 17.14 -12.33
C LEU A 211 -10.05 17.06 -12.14
N LEU A 212 -10.70 18.15 -11.75
CA LEU A 212 -12.16 18.16 -11.51
C LEU A 212 -13.00 18.18 -12.79
N THR A 213 -12.38 18.25 -13.97
CA THR A 213 -13.08 18.35 -15.25
C THR A 213 -13.78 17.05 -15.66
N ASP A 214 -13.27 15.90 -15.23
CA ASP A 214 -13.83 14.58 -15.53
C ASP A 214 -13.94 13.70 -14.28
N GLU A 215 -14.53 12.52 -14.42
CA GLU A 215 -14.80 11.61 -13.32
C GLU A 215 -13.50 10.97 -12.77
N ASN A 216 -12.61 10.52 -13.65
CA ASN A 216 -11.31 9.96 -13.27
C ASN A 216 -10.48 10.95 -12.47
N GLY A 217 -10.41 12.19 -12.91
CA GLY A 217 -9.69 13.25 -12.19
C GLY A 217 -10.29 13.54 -10.81
N ARG A 218 -11.65 13.51 -10.71
CA ARG A 218 -12.34 13.65 -9.41
C ARG A 218 -12.01 12.53 -8.43
N GLU A 219 -11.92 11.28 -8.91
CA GLU A 219 -11.50 10.14 -8.07
C GLU A 219 -10.05 10.28 -7.61
N ILE A 220 -9.15 10.70 -8.51
CA ILE A 220 -7.74 10.96 -8.16
C ILE A 220 -7.67 12.06 -7.11
N MET A 221 -8.41 13.17 -7.29
CA MET A 221 -8.47 14.25 -6.31
C MET A 221 -8.97 13.75 -4.96
N PHE A 222 -10.01 12.90 -4.93
CA PHE A 222 -10.52 12.28 -3.71
C PHE A 222 -9.43 11.46 -3.01
N THR A 223 -8.71 10.63 -3.76
CA THR A 223 -7.58 9.82 -3.25
C THR A 223 -6.48 10.68 -2.64
N LEU A 224 -6.10 11.78 -3.31
CA LEU A 224 -5.08 12.70 -2.82
C LEU A 224 -5.53 13.47 -1.55
N LEU A 225 -6.78 13.90 -1.51
CA LEU A 225 -7.34 14.56 -0.32
C LEU A 225 -7.40 13.58 0.86
N TYR A 226 -7.90 12.36 0.64
CA TYR A 226 -7.92 11.32 1.66
C TYR A 226 -6.52 11.04 2.21
N TYR A 227 -5.53 10.94 1.34
CA TYR A 227 -4.14 10.75 1.75
C TYR A 227 -3.62 11.89 2.63
N LEU A 228 -3.91 13.15 2.28
CA LEU A 228 -3.48 14.34 3.02
C LEU A 228 -4.17 14.44 4.39
N THR A 229 -5.44 14.08 4.48
CA THR A 229 -6.28 14.20 5.69
C THR A 229 -6.26 12.90 6.50
N GLU A 230 -7.13 11.95 6.18
CA GLU A 230 -7.34 10.72 6.95
C GLU A 230 -6.14 9.78 6.92
N GLY A 231 -5.51 9.60 5.74
CA GLY A 231 -4.41 8.67 5.57
C GLY A 231 -3.17 9.02 6.37
N THR A 232 -2.80 10.29 6.41
CA THR A 232 -1.57 10.76 7.10
C THR A 232 -1.85 11.65 8.30
N GLY A 233 -3.07 12.20 8.42
CA GLY A 233 -3.43 13.17 9.46
C GLY A 233 -2.60 14.47 9.43
N LYS A 234 -2.00 14.82 8.27
CA LYS A 234 -1.13 15.98 8.14
C LYS A 234 -1.89 17.28 7.90
N VAL A 235 -3.07 17.19 7.32
CA VAL A 235 -3.90 18.33 6.95
C VAL A 235 -5.30 18.14 7.55
N ASP A 236 -5.76 19.05 8.35
CA ASP A 236 -7.13 19.05 8.85
C ASP A 236 -8.08 19.82 7.91
N GLU A 237 -9.39 19.64 8.11
CA GLU A 237 -10.45 20.27 7.32
C GLU A 237 -10.30 21.82 7.29
N LYS A 238 -9.92 22.40 8.42
CA LYS A 238 -9.76 23.86 8.55
C LYS A 238 -8.58 24.37 7.71
N THR A 239 -7.44 23.68 7.78
CA THR A 239 -6.24 24.03 6.99
C THR A 239 -6.52 23.90 5.51
N LEU A 240 -7.20 22.83 5.10
CA LEU A 240 -7.56 22.61 3.69
C LEU A 240 -8.56 23.67 3.19
N SER A 241 -9.57 24.00 3.98
CA SER A 241 -10.54 25.07 3.64
C SER A 241 -9.87 26.44 3.53
N THR A 242 -8.95 26.77 4.44
CA THR A 242 -8.19 28.02 4.39
C THR A 242 -7.31 28.09 3.14
N ALA A 243 -6.60 27.00 2.82
CA ALA A 243 -5.78 26.93 1.61
C ALA A 243 -6.62 27.11 0.33
N LEU A 244 -7.83 26.55 0.32
CA LEU A 244 -8.75 26.70 -0.81
C LEU A 244 -9.22 28.16 -1.00
N ASP A 245 -9.56 28.85 0.09
CA ASP A 245 -9.98 30.25 0.00
C ASP A 245 -8.86 31.16 -0.54
N GLN A 246 -7.61 30.78 -0.29
CA GLN A 246 -6.42 31.45 -0.84
C GLN A 246 -6.18 31.09 -2.31
N ALA A 247 -6.32 29.81 -2.65
CA ALA A 247 -6.02 29.28 -3.98
C ALA A 247 -6.99 29.76 -5.06
N VAL A 248 -8.30 29.75 -4.76
CA VAL A 248 -9.36 29.98 -5.75
C VAL A 248 -10.43 30.88 -5.14
N PRO A 249 -10.19 32.19 -5.01
CA PRO A 249 -11.22 33.12 -4.56
C PRO A 249 -12.45 33.05 -5.47
N GLY A 250 -13.60 32.57 -4.95
CA GLY A 250 -14.83 32.39 -5.74
C GLY A 250 -14.94 31.07 -6.52
N GLY A 251 -14.03 30.12 -6.32
CA GLY A 251 -14.03 28.79 -6.98
C GLY A 251 -15.11 27.84 -6.44
N ASP A 252 -16.36 28.01 -6.87
CA ASP A 252 -17.51 27.25 -6.39
C ASP A 252 -17.37 25.73 -6.63
N THR A 253 -16.74 25.31 -7.73
CA THR A 253 -16.57 23.89 -8.09
C THR A 253 -15.70 23.15 -7.09
N MET A 254 -14.52 23.70 -6.76
CA MET A 254 -13.60 23.08 -5.79
C MET A 254 -14.21 23.10 -4.38
N LYS A 255 -14.85 24.22 -3.98
CA LYS A 255 -15.55 24.32 -2.69
C LYS A 255 -16.68 23.31 -2.56
N SER A 256 -17.48 23.15 -3.61
CA SER A 256 -18.55 22.15 -3.67
C SER A 256 -17.99 20.72 -3.61
N PHE A 257 -16.89 20.46 -4.29
CA PHE A 257 -16.21 19.16 -4.26
C PHE A 257 -15.68 18.82 -2.85
N LEU A 258 -14.97 19.76 -2.21
CA LEU A 258 -14.47 19.57 -0.84
C LEU A 258 -15.59 19.39 0.17
N LYS A 259 -16.67 20.18 0.06
CA LYS A 259 -17.84 20.01 0.93
C LYS A 259 -18.42 18.60 0.78
N LYS A 260 -18.61 18.13 -0.45
CA LYS A 260 -19.08 16.77 -0.72
C LYS A 260 -18.12 15.72 -0.16
N TYR A 261 -16.81 15.93 -0.30
CA TYR A 261 -15.79 15.04 0.25
C TYR A 261 -15.92 14.89 1.78
N PHE A 262 -15.97 16.00 2.52
CA PHE A 262 -16.09 15.96 3.98
C PHE A 262 -17.45 15.44 4.45
N ASP A 263 -18.53 15.73 3.72
CA ASP A 263 -19.87 15.20 4.04
C ASP A 263 -19.93 13.69 3.84
N GLN A 264 -19.29 13.18 2.78
CA GLN A 264 -19.18 11.75 2.53
C GLN A 264 -18.31 11.05 3.58
N GLY A 265 -17.14 11.58 3.91
CA GLY A 265 -16.27 11.03 4.96
C GLY A 265 -16.96 10.97 6.32
N ARG A 266 -17.73 12.01 6.68
CA ARG A 266 -18.55 12.00 7.91
C ARG A 266 -19.64 10.92 7.89
N GLN A 267 -20.28 10.68 6.74
CA GLN A 267 -21.30 9.63 6.62
C GLN A 267 -20.69 8.23 6.70
N GLU A 268 -19.56 8.00 6.04
CA GLU A 268 -18.83 6.73 6.07
C GLU A 268 -18.33 6.42 7.49
N GLY A 269 -17.64 7.37 8.14
CA GLY A 269 -17.18 7.21 9.52
C GLY A 269 -18.33 6.97 10.53
N HIS A 270 -19.50 7.59 10.29
CA HIS A 270 -20.68 7.33 11.14
C HIS A 270 -21.27 5.94 10.90
N GLN A 271 -21.22 5.43 9.68
CA GLN A 271 -21.69 4.07 9.37
C GLN A 271 -20.71 3.01 9.91
N GLU A 272 -19.41 3.21 9.73
CA GLU A 272 -18.36 2.33 10.25
C GLU A 272 -18.43 2.25 11.78
N GLY A 273 -18.43 3.39 12.47
CA GLY A 273 -18.55 3.42 13.93
C GLY A 273 -19.83 2.76 14.45
N ARG A 274 -20.96 2.83 13.70
CA ARG A 274 -22.19 2.10 14.05
C ARG A 274 -22.06 0.61 13.80
N GLN A 275 -21.33 0.18 12.78
CA GLN A 275 -21.10 -1.25 12.49
C GLN A 275 -20.15 -1.84 13.52
N GLU A 276 -19.04 -1.16 13.81
CA GLU A 276 -18.07 -1.57 14.83
C GLU A 276 -18.72 -1.67 16.19
N GLY A 277 -19.40 -0.62 16.65
CA GLY A 277 -20.11 -0.65 17.93
C GLY A 277 -21.19 -1.73 18.02
N ARG A 278 -21.84 -2.09 16.87
CA ARG A 278 -22.77 -3.23 16.84
C ARG A 278 -22.06 -4.58 16.93
N GLN A 279 -20.88 -4.71 16.29
CA GLN A 279 -20.09 -5.95 16.35
C GLN A 279 -19.49 -6.14 17.74
N GLU A 280 -18.90 -5.10 18.32
CA GLU A 280 -18.37 -5.10 19.68
C GLU A 280 -19.48 -5.43 20.70
N GLY A 281 -20.61 -4.73 20.65
CA GLY A 281 -21.73 -5.00 21.55
C GLY A 281 -22.34 -6.40 21.39
N ARG A 282 -22.29 -7.00 20.17
CA ARG A 282 -22.67 -8.40 19.97
C ARG A 282 -21.67 -9.36 20.56
N GLN A 283 -20.36 -9.09 20.44
CA GLN A 283 -19.30 -9.93 21.00
C GLN A 283 -19.33 -9.87 22.53
N GLU A 284 -19.43 -8.66 23.10
CA GLU A 284 -19.56 -8.47 24.55
C GLU A 284 -20.82 -9.14 25.10
N GLY A 285 -21.98 -8.91 24.48
CA GLY A 285 -23.23 -9.53 24.89
C GLY A 285 -23.21 -11.05 24.78
N ARG A 286 -22.52 -11.61 23.79
CA ARG A 286 -22.32 -13.06 23.67
C ARG A 286 -21.44 -13.58 24.80
N LEU A 287 -20.31 -12.93 25.07
CA LEU A 287 -19.37 -13.30 26.13
C LEU A 287 -20.06 -13.24 27.51
N GLU A 288 -20.78 -12.16 27.79
CA GLU A 288 -21.58 -12.04 29.03
C GLU A 288 -22.66 -13.13 29.17
N GLY A 289 -23.30 -13.48 28.03
CA GLY A 289 -24.26 -14.57 27.96
C GLY A 289 -23.64 -15.93 28.29
N GLU A 290 -22.47 -16.22 27.73
CA GLU A 290 -21.70 -17.44 28.00
C GLU A 290 -21.28 -17.53 29.48
N ILE A 291 -20.75 -16.44 30.04
CA ILE A 291 -20.35 -16.34 31.45
C ILE A 291 -21.57 -16.58 32.36
N ARG A 292 -22.71 -15.93 32.09
CA ARG A 292 -23.93 -16.05 32.86
C ARG A 292 -24.49 -17.49 32.83
N LEU A 293 -24.43 -18.11 31.66
CA LEU A 293 -24.89 -19.52 31.51
C LEU A 293 -23.96 -20.45 32.28
N LEU A 294 -22.68 -20.30 32.17
CA LEU A 294 -21.69 -21.15 32.85
C LEU A 294 -21.74 -20.98 34.37
N LEU A 295 -21.90 -19.75 34.88
CA LEU A 295 -22.14 -19.49 36.30
C LEU A 295 -23.38 -20.23 36.84
N ARG A 296 -24.48 -20.22 36.08
CA ARG A 296 -25.71 -20.91 36.45
C ARG A 296 -25.50 -22.43 36.46
N GLN A 297 -24.77 -23.00 35.50
CA GLN A 297 -24.45 -24.42 35.44
C GLN A 297 -23.56 -24.85 36.61
N LEU A 298 -22.49 -24.06 36.89
CA LEU A 298 -21.58 -24.29 38.00
C LEU A 298 -22.34 -24.28 39.37
N ARG A 299 -23.20 -23.28 39.61
CA ARG A 299 -24.03 -23.20 40.80
C ARG A 299 -24.98 -24.40 40.96
N ARG A 300 -25.55 -24.86 39.85
CA ARG A 300 -26.45 -26.00 39.86
C ARG A 300 -25.73 -27.33 40.20
N ARG A 301 -24.48 -27.47 39.76
CA ARG A 301 -23.70 -28.71 39.93
C ARG A 301 -22.92 -28.76 41.24
N PHE A 302 -22.28 -27.65 41.61
CA PHE A 302 -21.36 -27.59 42.74
C PHE A 302 -21.89 -26.79 43.94
N GLY A 303 -23.10 -26.23 43.83
CA GLY A 303 -23.72 -25.47 44.93
C GLY A 303 -23.18 -24.02 44.99
N GLN A 304 -22.87 -23.57 46.21
CA GLN A 304 -22.35 -22.23 46.44
C GLN A 304 -20.93 -22.10 45.92
N LEU A 305 -20.73 -21.14 45.00
CA LEU A 305 -19.43 -20.93 44.35
C LEU A 305 -18.57 -19.97 45.17
N PRO A 306 -17.24 -20.20 45.23
CA PRO A 306 -16.28 -19.24 45.76
C PRO A 306 -16.26 -17.93 44.98
N GLY A 307 -15.96 -16.80 45.63
CA GLY A 307 -15.98 -15.46 45.01
C GLY A 307 -15.05 -15.31 43.81
N TRP A 308 -13.93 -16.03 43.79
CA TRP A 308 -12.97 -16.00 42.69
C TRP A 308 -13.50 -16.58 41.36
N THR A 309 -14.55 -17.41 41.42
CA THR A 309 -15.11 -18.09 40.25
C THR A 309 -15.67 -17.11 39.22
N GLU A 310 -16.39 -16.10 39.67
CA GLU A 310 -16.99 -15.10 38.79
C GLU A 310 -15.92 -14.23 38.15
N GLU A 311 -14.88 -13.84 38.89
CA GLU A 311 -13.81 -13.05 38.41
C GLU A 311 -12.97 -13.80 37.36
N ARG A 312 -12.70 -15.09 37.60
CA ARG A 312 -12.01 -15.97 36.68
C ARG A 312 -12.73 -16.16 35.34
N LEU A 313 -14.05 -16.27 35.39
CA LEU A 313 -14.90 -16.36 34.20
C LEU A 313 -14.89 -15.04 33.40
N ARG A 314 -14.89 -13.90 34.07
CA ARG A 314 -14.84 -12.59 33.41
C ARG A 314 -13.49 -12.31 32.70
N GLN A 315 -12.41 -12.90 33.20
CA GLN A 315 -11.08 -12.80 32.61
C GLN A 315 -10.78 -13.84 31.53
N ALA A 316 -11.72 -14.77 31.32
CA ALA A 316 -11.51 -15.87 30.36
C ALA A 316 -11.80 -15.45 28.92
N SER A 317 -11.05 -16.02 27.97
CA SER A 317 -11.39 -15.98 26.56
C SER A 317 -12.59 -16.89 26.24
N SER A 318 -13.29 -16.63 25.12
CA SER A 318 -14.40 -17.48 24.66
C SER A 318 -13.99 -18.96 24.55
N ALA A 319 -12.79 -19.24 24.06
CA ALA A 319 -12.27 -20.60 23.97
C ALA A 319 -12.09 -21.28 25.34
N MET A 320 -11.71 -20.51 26.37
CA MET A 320 -11.64 -21.03 27.75
C MET A 320 -13.02 -21.31 28.33
N LEU A 321 -13.97 -20.42 28.08
CA LEU A 321 -15.38 -20.62 28.53
C LEU A 321 -15.99 -21.87 27.87
N GLU A 322 -15.75 -22.07 26.59
CA GLU A 322 -16.16 -23.25 25.83
C GLU A 322 -15.57 -24.54 26.46
N THR A 323 -14.25 -24.56 26.67
CA THR A 323 -13.57 -25.69 27.31
C THR A 323 -14.13 -25.98 28.70
N TRP A 324 -14.40 -24.95 29.52
CA TRP A 324 -14.98 -25.15 30.87
C TRP A 324 -16.43 -25.61 30.80
N SER A 325 -17.20 -25.18 29.80
CA SER A 325 -18.56 -25.62 29.58
C SER A 325 -18.65 -27.12 29.25
N GLU A 326 -17.69 -27.66 28.54
CA GLU A 326 -17.57 -29.11 28.29
C GLU A 326 -17.15 -29.88 29.54
N ARG A 327 -16.13 -29.35 30.24
CA ARG A 327 -15.61 -30.01 31.46
C ARG A 327 -16.62 -30.06 32.61
N ILE A 328 -17.50 -29.10 32.73
CA ILE A 328 -18.54 -29.10 33.75
C ILE A 328 -19.44 -30.35 33.66
N LEU A 329 -19.53 -31.02 32.50
CA LEU A 329 -20.32 -32.22 32.31
C LEU A 329 -19.71 -33.46 33.02
N THR A 330 -18.37 -33.54 33.07
CA THR A 330 -17.62 -34.72 33.55
C THR A 330 -16.87 -34.50 34.86
N ALA A 331 -16.45 -33.25 35.17
CA ALA A 331 -15.66 -32.92 36.36
C ALA A 331 -16.40 -33.27 37.66
N SER A 332 -15.67 -33.82 38.62
CA SER A 332 -16.18 -34.14 39.97
C SER A 332 -16.01 -32.96 40.94
N THR A 333 -15.09 -32.05 40.69
CA THR A 333 -14.82 -30.89 41.53
C THR A 333 -14.74 -29.60 40.70
N LEU A 334 -14.94 -28.45 41.38
CA LEU A 334 -14.82 -27.14 40.74
C LEU A 334 -13.39 -26.90 40.18
N ASP A 335 -12.35 -27.36 40.89
CA ASP A 335 -10.95 -27.23 40.50
C ASP A 335 -10.63 -28.01 39.19
N GLU A 336 -11.29 -29.16 39.02
CA GLU A 336 -11.13 -29.93 37.77
C GLU A 336 -11.68 -29.18 36.54
N VAL A 337 -12.75 -28.38 36.69
CA VAL A 337 -13.31 -27.57 35.61
C VAL A 337 -12.29 -26.54 35.15
N PHE A 338 -11.62 -25.88 36.09
CA PHE A 338 -10.71 -24.77 35.84
C PHE A 338 -9.23 -25.18 35.68
N SER A 339 -8.89 -26.48 35.75
CA SER A 339 -7.54 -26.96 35.62
C SER A 339 -6.95 -26.66 34.23
N GLU A 340 -5.70 -26.16 34.16
CA GLU A 340 -4.93 -26.12 32.92
C GLU A 340 -4.49 -27.55 32.55
N GLN A 341 -4.83 -28.01 31.33
CA GLN A 341 -4.23 -29.25 30.84
C GLN A 341 -2.75 -29.04 30.58
N GLY A 342 -1.90 -29.70 31.31
CA GLY A 342 -0.47 -29.73 30.98
C GLY A 342 0.47 -30.09 32.10
N LYS A 343 0.14 -31.10 32.94
CA LYS A 343 1.16 -31.89 33.64
C LYS A 343 0.64 -33.31 33.81
N THR A 344 0.81 -34.11 32.81
CA THR A 344 0.86 -35.57 32.92
C THR A 344 1.99 -35.89 33.89
N ARG A 345 1.63 -36.39 35.08
CA ARG A 345 2.63 -37.02 35.97
C ARG A 345 3.11 -38.29 35.26
N SER A 346 4.37 -38.29 34.94
CA SER A 346 5.17 -39.50 34.72
C SER A 346 5.46 -40.15 36.06
#